data_69fda592019f42a168498dbf018938f8
#
_entry.id   69fda592019f42a168498dbf018938f8
#
_cell.length_a   1.000
_cell.length_b   1.000
_cell.length_c   1.000
_cell.angle_alpha   90.00
_cell.angle_beta   90.00
_cell.angle_gamma   90.00
#
_symmetry.space_group_name_H-M   'P 1'
#
loop_
_entity.id
_entity.type
_entity.pdbx_description
1 polymer ?
#
loop_
_entity_poly.entity_id
_entity_poly.type
_entity_poly.pdbx_seq_one_letter_code
_entity_poly.pdbx_strand_id
1 'polypeptide(L)'
;LWRTPPQQDTAFIRANAGNNQKNDNMKILVTGGLGFIGSHTVVELQNEGFEVVIIDNLSNSSETVLEGIVTITGKKPVFENLDIREKAAVQNFFKKHNDIAGVIHFAASKAVGESVENPLLYYENNINSLVYLLQELQNKPSSNFIFSSSCTVYGQAEEMPITENAPIQVAMSPYGNTKQIGEEIIRDVAKVSTIKAILLRYFNPIGAHPSAAIGELPIGVPQNLVPFITQTGLGLRKELSVYGNDYPTPDGTAVRDYIHVVDLAKAHVIALKRLLENKNASSVETFNLGTGTGSSVLEVIQAFENVSGQKLPYKIVDRREGDVTSAYANTDKANTVLGWKAESTLEEAMASAWKWEQKIRS
;
A
#
# COMPACT_ATOMS: atom_id res chain seq x y z
N LEU A 1 34.92 -0.26 -41.87
CA LEU A 1 33.67 0.48 -41.66
C LEU A 1 33.21 0.22 -40.19
N TRP A 2 33.64 1.11 -39.31
CA TRP A 2 33.23 1.12 -37.90
C TRP A 2 31.86 1.82 -37.79
N ARG A 3 30.83 1.12 -37.28
CA ARG A 3 29.54 1.73 -36.94
C ARG A 3 29.67 2.30 -35.52
N THR A 4 29.43 3.61 -35.39
CA THR A 4 29.22 4.31 -34.11
C THR A 4 27.96 3.75 -33.40
N PRO A 5 27.99 3.57 -32.05
CA PRO A 5 26.79 3.21 -31.31
C PRO A 5 25.77 4.37 -31.29
N PRO A 6 24.47 4.08 -31.18
CA PRO A 6 23.42 5.12 -31.14
C PRO A 6 23.60 6.02 -29.93
N GLN A 7 23.47 7.32 -30.15
CA GLN A 7 23.39 8.32 -29.09
C GLN A 7 22.15 8.03 -28.23
N GLN A 8 22.37 7.74 -26.96
CA GLN A 8 21.28 7.69 -25.98
C GLN A 8 20.68 9.09 -25.81
N ASP A 9 19.35 9.15 -25.81
CA ASP A 9 18.55 10.38 -25.74
C ASP A 9 18.85 11.20 -24.47
N THR A 10 19.70 12.21 -24.63
CA THR A 10 20.04 13.20 -23.58
C THR A 10 18.85 14.07 -23.15
N ALA A 11 17.73 14.03 -23.89
CA ALA A 11 16.50 14.74 -23.57
C ALA A 11 15.75 14.11 -22.38
N PHE A 12 15.75 12.78 -22.27
CA PHE A 12 15.09 12.06 -21.17
C PHE A 12 15.82 12.25 -19.82
N ILE A 13 17.16 12.31 -19.86
CA ILE A 13 17.99 12.55 -18.68
C ILE A 13 17.83 14.00 -18.17
N ARG A 14 17.65 14.97 -19.08
CA ARG A 14 17.44 16.38 -18.70
C ARG A 14 16.03 16.65 -18.16
N ALA A 15 14.99 15.95 -18.62
CA ALA A 15 13.64 16.09 -18.10
C ALA A 15 13.51 15.56 -16.67
N ASN A 16 14.16 14.43 -16.35
CA ASN A 16 14.20 13.89 -14.99
C ASN A 16 15.04 14.76 -14.04
N ALA A 17 16.17 15.32 -14.49
CA ALA A 17 17.00 16.20 -13.66
C ALA A 17 16.28 17.52 -13.31
N GLY A 18 15.44 18.07 -14.20
CA GLY A 18 14.67 19.29 -13.95
C GLY A 18 13.48 19.09 -12.99
N ASN A 19 12.90 17.88 -12.95
CA ASN A 19 11.83 17.55 -12.02
C ASN A 19 12.36 17.27 -10.60
N ASN A 20 13.54 16.68 -10.45
CA ASN A 20 14.16 16.44 -9.15
C ASN A 20 14.46 17.76 -8.39
N GLN A 21 14.92 18.80 -9.08
CA GLN A 21 15.20 20.10 -8.43
C GLN A 21 13.95 20.78 -7.82
N LYS A 22 12.74 20.45 -8.28
CA LYS A 22 11.50 21.04 -7.77
C LYS A 22 11.03 20.38 -6.46
N ASN A 23 11.45 19.17 -6.19
CA ASN A 23 11.06 18.38 -5.02
C ASN A 23 12.07 18.47 -3.86
N ASP A 24 13.32 18.88 -4.15
CA ASP A 24 14.49 18.83 -3.24
C ASP A 24 14.32 19.60 -1.91
N ASN A 25 13.19 20.29 -1.68
CA ASN A 25 12.90 20.98 -0.42
C ASN A 25 11.47 20.73 0.10
N MET A 26 10.70 19.82 -0.53
CA MET A 26 9.35 19.51 -0.06
C MET A 26 9.37 18.34 0.92
N LYS A 27 8.91 18.61 2.13
CA LYS A 27 8.86 17.63 3.21
C LYS A 27 7.52 16.91 3.25
N ILE A 28 7.57 15.58 3.18
CA ILE A 28 6.41 14.70 3.15
C ILE A 28 6.36 13.87 4.42
N LEU A 29 5.23 13.90 5.10
CA LEU A 29 4.95 13.02 6.23
C LEU A 29 4.40 11.69 5.73
N VAL A 30 5.00 10.60 6.18
CA VAL A 30 4.49 9.23 5.98
C VAL A 30 4.19 8.61 7.34
N THR A 31 2.92 8.45 7.66
CA THR A 31 2.52 7.73 8.88
C THR A 31 2.46 6.24 8.62
N GLY A 32 2.94 5.42 9.55
CA GLY A 32 3.12 3.99 9.30
C GLY A 32 4.25 3.71 8.28
N GLY A 33 5.23 4.63 8.23
CA GLY A 33 6.30 4.61 7.21
C GLY A 33 7.31 3.49 7.38
N LEU A 34 7.31 2.76 8.48
CA LEU A 34 8.12 1.55 8.68
C LEU A 34 7.33 0.26 8.43
N GLY A 35 6.04 0.36 8.12
CA GLY A 35 5.23 -0.76 7.69
C GLY A 35 5.57 -1.21 6.25
N PHE A 36 4.94 -2.30 5.80
CA PHE A 36 5.19 -2.91 4.50
C PHE A 36 5.06 -1.92 3.33
N ILE A 37 3.88 -1.32 3.13
CA ILE A 37 3.64 -0.38 2.01
C ILE A 37 4.35 0.95 2.28
N GLY A 38 4.32 1.42 3.54
CA GLY A 38 4.93 2.69 3.94
C GLY A 38 6.42 2.76 3.63
N SER A 39 7.18 1.73 3.96
CA SER A 39 8.64 1.70 3.72
C SER A 39 9.01 1.75 2.24
N HIS A 40 8.27 1.04 1.38
CA HIS A 40 8.44 1.11 -0.06
C HIS A 40 8.07 2.49 -0.61
N THR A 41 7.02 3.11 -0.08
CA THR A 41 6.63 4.48 -0.46
C THR A 41 7.67 5.52 -0.02
N VAL A 42 8.29 5.35 1.16
CA VAL A 42 9.41 6.20 1.61
C VAL A 42 10.58 6.11 0.63
N VAL A 43 10.92 4.90 0.17
CA VAL A 43 11.98 4.70 -0.84
C VAL A 43 11.65 5.46 -2.13
N GLU A 44 10.45 5.28 -2.66
CA GLU A 44 10.04 5.94 -3.91
C GLU A 44 9.98 7.48 -3.77
N LEU A 45 9.53 8.01 -2.61
CA LEU A 45 9.57 9.45 -2.33
C LEU A 45 10.99 10.00 -2.33
N GLN A 46 11.94 9.30 -1.66
CA GLN A 46 13.34 9.72 -1.63
C GLN A 46 14.03 9.62 -2.98
N ASN A 47 13.67 8.64 -3.81
CA ASN A 47 14.15 8.50 -5.20
C ASN A 47 13.64 9.68 -6.07
N GLU A 48 12.46 10.21 -5.78
CA GLU A 48 11.90 11.39 -6.44
C GLU A 48 12.36 12.73 -5.84
N GLY A 49 13.31 12.71 -4.89
CA GLY A 49 13.95 13.89 -4.30
C GLY A 49 13.21 14.52 -3.11
N PHE A 50 12.12 13.94 -2.61
CA PHE A 50 11.42 14.47 -1.44
C PHE A 50 12.22 14.25 -0.14
N GLU A 51 12.12 15.21 0.79
CA GLU A 51 12.46 14.98 2.19
C GLU A 51 11.34 14.22 2.87
N VAL A 52 11.66 13.15 3.59
CA VAL A 52 10.65 12.31 4.23
C VAL A 52 10.79 12.32 5.74
N VAL A 53 9.66 12.57 6.40
CA VAL A 53 9.48 12.37 7.84
C VAL A 53 8.55 11.19 8.04
N ILE A 54 8.99 10.22 8.83
CA ILE A 54 8.23 9.03 9.20
C ILE A 54 7.68 9.20 10.61
N ILE A 55 6.40 8.90 10.79
CA ILE A 55 5.81 8.58 12.11
C ILE A 55 5.43 7.10 12.11
N ASP A 56 5.88 6.38 13.13
CA ASP A 56 5.51 5.00 13.39
C ASP A 56 5.60 4.71 14.88
N ASN A 57 4.70 3.93 15.46
CA ASN A 57 4.73 3.58 16.88
C ASN A 57 5.34 2.19 17.12
N LEU A 58 5.84 1.55 16.06
CA LEU A 58 6.47 0.23 16.07
C LEU A 58 5.57 -0.91 16.58
N SER A 59 4.26 -0.72 16.65
CA SER A 59 3.32 -1.75 17.11
C SER A 59 3.25 -2.97 16.18
N ASN A 60 3.49 -2.76 14.88
CA ASN A 60 3.49 -3.81 13.85
C ASN A 60 4.58 -3.58 12.78
N SER A 61 5.70 -3.01 13.19
CA SER A 61 6.85 -2.69 12.36
C SER A 61 8.14 -2.80 13.19
N SER A 62 9.29 -2.58 12.56
CA SER A 62 10.59 -2.60 13.23
C SER A 62 11.45 -1.42 12.78
N GLU A 63 12.20 -0.84 13.70
CA GLU A 63 13.16 0.23 13.38
C GLU A 63 14.28 -0.25 12.43
N THR A 64 14.54 -1.56 12.36
CA THR A 64 15.49 -2.15 11.40
C THR A 64 15.14 -1.88 9.94
N VAL A 65 13.87 -1.56 9.63
CA VAL A 65 13.43 -1.16 8.30
C VAL A 65 14.12 0.13 7.82
N LEU A 66 14.51 1.03 8.74
CA LEU A 66 15.28 2.24 8.40
C LEU A 66 16.62 1.91 7.73
N GLU A 67 17.32 0.86 8.21
CA GLU A 67 18.58 0.42 7.62
C GLU A 67 18.36 -0.09 6.18
N GLY A 68 17.24 -0.78 5.95
CA GLY A 68 16.83 -1.22 4.61
C GLY A 68 16.58 -0.04 3.67
N ILE A 69 15.86 0.99 4.13
CA ILE A 69 15.59 2.22 3.37
C ILE A 69 16.92 2.91 3.03
N VAL A 70 17.80 3.10 4.01
CA VAL A 70 19.13 3.72 3.81
C VAL A 70 19.98 2.91 2.83
N THR A 71 19.95 1.58 2.93
CA THR A 71 20.68 0.70 2.01
C THR A 71 20.26 0.91 0.56
N ILE A 72 18.97 1.18 0.32
CA ILE A 72 18.42 1.37 -1.03
C ILE A 72 18.70 2.79 -1.55
N THR A 73 18.42 3.80 -0.73
CA THR A 73 18.37 5.21 -1.18
C THR A 73 19.64 6.00 -0.87
N GLY A 74 20.49 5.50 0.02
CA GLY A 74 21.64 6.24 0.57
C GLY A 74 21.25 7.41 1.49
N LYS A 75 19.95 7.61 1.78
CA LYS A 75 19.43 8.73 2.57
C LYS A 75 18.67 8.22 3.79
N LYS A 76 18.98 8.75 4.97
CA LYS A 76 18.25 8.43 6.19
C LYS A 76 17.03 9.37 6.31
N PRO A 77 15.78 8.88 6.31
CA PRO A 77 14.62 9.70 6.58
C PRO A 77 14.62 10.16 8.05
N VAL A 78 13.96 11.27 8.34
CA VAL A 78 13.66 11.65 9.73
C VAL A 78 12.63 10.67 10.28
N PHE A 79 12.86 10.14 11.47
CA PHE A 79 11.96 9.20 12.13
C PHE A 79 11.56 9.72 13.51
N GLU A 80 10.26 9.71 13.77
CA GLU A 80 9.65 10.02 15.05
C GLU A 80 8.88 8.79 15.54
N ASN A 81 9.36 8.15 16.61
CA ASN A 81 8.59 7.11 17.30
C ASN A 81 7.44 7.76 18.07
N LEU A 82 6.25 7.75 17.48
CA LEU A 82 5.10 8.48 17.98
C LEU A 82 3.81 7.74 17.67
N ASP A 83 2.93 7.65 18.65
CA ASP A 83 1.59 7.12 18.49
C ASP A 83 0.60 8.22 18.10
N ILE A 84 0.07 8.14 16.90
CA ILE A 84 -0.88 9.14 16.38
C ILE A 84 -2.29 9.02 16.98
N ARG A 85 -2.54 8.04 17.85
CA ARG A 85 -3.73 8.01 18.71
C ARG A 85 -3.67 9.05 19.83
N GLU A 86 -2.47 9.55 20.13
CA GLU A 86 -2.22 10.55 21.15
C GLU A 86 -2.33 11.97 20.55
N LYS A 87 -3.50 12.62 20.73
CA LYS A 87 -3.78 13.93 20.16
C LYS A 87 -2.69 14.97 20.44
N ALA A 88 -2.22 15.04 21.68
CA ALA A 88 -1.18 16.00 22.09
C ALA A 88 0.16 15.73 21.38
N ALA A 89 0.49 14.46 21.13
CA ALA A 89 1.69 14.08 20.39
C ALA A 89 1.61 14.53 18.93
N VAL A 90 0.46 14.35 18.27
CA VAL A 90 0.21 14.82 16.90
C VAL A 90 0.33 16.35 16.83
N GLN A 91 -0.28 17.08 17.77
CA GLN A 91 -0.17 18.53 17.84
C GLN A 91 1.28 19.02 18.01
N ASN A 92 2.02 18.40 18.89
CA ASN A 92 3.44 18.75 19.11
C ASN A 92 4.30 18.43 17.89
N PHE A 93 4.02 17.32 17.20
CA PHE A 93 4.67 16.98 15.94
C PHE A 93 4.48 18.08 14.89
N PHE A 94 3.24 18.52 14.64
CA PHE A 94 2.96 19.53 13.63
C PHE A 94 3.46 20.94 14.01
N LYS A 95 3.66 21.23 15.30
CA LYS A 95 4.38 22.44 15.76
C LYS A 95 5.87 22.37 15.41
N LYS A 96 6.49 21.21 15.59
CA LYS A 96 7.91 20.96 15.28
C LYS A 96 8.16 20.92 13.76
N HIS A 97 7.24 20.30 13.01
CA HIS A 97 7.29 20.11 11.58
C HIS A 97 6.18 20.91 10.88
N ASN A 98 6.27 22.23 10.94
CA ASN A 98 5.24 23.12 10.39
C ASN A 98 5.29 23.27 8.86
N ASP A 99 6.35 22.78 8.23
CA ASP A 99 6.71 22.85 6.82
C ASP A 99 6.31 21.60 6.01
N ILE A 100 5.50 20.69 6.57
CA ILE A 100 4.96 19.52 5.86
C ILE A 100 4.10 19.97 4.67
N ALA A 101 4.50 19.59 3.45
CA ALA A 101 3.82 19.92 2.20
C ALA A 101 2.74 18.89 1.81
N GLY A 102 2.84 17.66 2.32
CA GLY A 102 1.87 16.61 2.06
C GLY A 102 1.99 15.47 3.07
N VAL A 103 0.90 14.70 3.20
CA VAL A 103 0.81 13.57 4.12
C VAL A 103 0.35 12.34 3.36
N ILE A 104 1.04 11.21 3.55
CA ILE A 104 0.60 9.89 3.11
C ILE A 104 0.31 9.08 4.38
N HIS A 105 -0.96 8.69 4.55
CA HIS A 105 -1.44 8.07 5.78
C HIS A 105 -1.66 6.58 5.60
N PHE A 106 -0.68 5.78 6.09
CA PHE A 106 -0.77 4.30 6.13
C PHE A 106 -1.06 3.77 7.53
N ALA A 107 -0.69 4.48 8.59
CA ALA A 107 -0.83 3.99 9.96
C ALA A 107 -2.26 3.58 10.28
N ALA A 108 -2.47 2.28 10.41
CA ALA A 108 -3.77 1.66 10.72
C ALA A 108 -3.57 0.22 11.16
N SER A 109 -4.46 -0.29 12.00
CA SER A 109 -4.65 -1.73 12.18
C SER A 109 -5.35 -2.28 10.93
N LYS A 110 -4.84 -3.39 10.35
CA LYS A 110 -5.23 -3.86 9.00
C LYS A 110 -5.71 -5.32 8.92
N ALA A 111 -5.60 -6.10 9.98
CA ALA A 111 -5.94 -7.51 9.97
C ALA A 111 -7.47 -7.70 10.07
N VAL A 112 -8.07 -8.24 9.00
CA VAL A 112 -9.53 -8.42 8.90
C VAL A 112 -10.05 -9.30 10.03
N GLY A 113 -9.42 -10.47 10.28
CA GLY A 113 -9.83 -11.40 11.35
C GLY A 113 -9.77 -10.76 12.73
N GLU A 114 -8.62 -10.13 13.08
CA GLU A 114 -8.46 -9.44 14.36
C GLU A 114 -9.50 -8.32 14.54
N SER A 115 -9.91 -7.65 13.47
CA SER A 115 -10.93 -6.60 13.56
C SER A 115 -12.29 -7.11 14.00
N VAL A 116 -12.62 -8.37 13.66
CA VAL A 116 -13.86 -9.02 14.11
C VAL A 116 -13.78 -9.40 15.59
N GLU A 117 -12.61 -9.85 16.04
CA GLU A 117 -12.37 -10.21 17.44
C GLU A 117 -12.25 -8.99 18.36
N ASN A 118 -11.64 -7.91 17.87
CA ASN A 118 -11.32 -6.70 18.63
C ASN A 118 -11.78 -5.41 17.90
N PRO A 119 -13.07 -5.21 17.65
CA PRO A 119 -13.56 -4.11 16.81
C PRO A 119 -13.24 -2.72 17.36
N LEU A 120 -13.30 -2.52 18.66
CA LEU A 120 -13.06 -1.23 19.28
C LEU A 120 -11.60 -0.78 19.10
N LEU A 121 -10.63 -1.69 19.11
CA LEU A 121 -9.24 -1.40 18.80
C LEU A 121 -9.10 -0.77 17.41
N TYR A 122 -9.85 -1.30 16.44
CA TYR A 122 -9.82 -0.82 15.06
C TYR A 122 -10.46 0.56 14.91
N TYR A 123 -11.62 0.79 15.54
CA TYR A 123 -12.26 2.11 15.52
C TYR A 123 -11.40 3.15 16.24
N GLU A 124 -10.88 2.84 17.41
CA GLU A 124 -10.02 3.75 18.16
C GLU A 124 -8.74 4.09 17.38
N ASN A 125 -8.04 3.07 16.88
CA ASN A 125 -6.78 3.27 16.18
C ASN A 125 -6.98 3.98 14.83
N ASN A 126 -7.88 3.50 13.99
CA ASN A 126 -7.96 3.93 12.60
C ASN A 126 -8.74 5.25 12.44
N ILE A 127 -9.72 5.52 13.31
CA ILE A 127 -10.55 6.72 13.20
C ILE A 127 -9.97 7.88 14.01
N ASN A 128 -9.56 7.68 15.26
CA ASN A 128 -9.03 8.76 16.07
C ASN A 128 -7.74 9.33 15.46
N SER A 129 -6.85 8.45 15.00
CA SER A 129 -5.60 8.87 14.34
C SER A 129 -5.86 9.74 13.10
N LEU A 130 -6.81 9.33 12.26
CA LEU A 130 -7.22 10.09 11.08
C LEU A 130 -7.78 11.46 11.47
N VAL A 131 -8.69 11.50 12.45
CA VAL A 131 -9.32 12.75 12.93
C VAL A 131 -8.26 13.72 13.45
N TYR A 132 -7.29 13.27 14.24
CA TYR A 132 -6.25 14.13 14.79
C TYR A 132 -5.31 14.67 13.71
N LEU A 133 -4.96 13.88 12.71
CA LEU A 133 -4.20 14.38 11.55
C LEU A 133 -4.97 15.44 10.77
N LEU A 134 -6.26 15.19 10.48
CA LEU A 134 -7.08 16.13 9.73
C LEU A 134 -7.33 17.43 10.51
N GLN A 135 -7.43 17.40 11.85
CA GLN A 135 -7.52 18.59 12.69
C GLN A 135 -6.30 19.51 12.54
N GLU A 136 -5.09 18.96 12.40
CA GLU A 136 -3.89 19.76 12.19
C GLU A 136 -3.78 20.26 10.74
N LEU A 137 -4.28 19.51 9.77
CA LEU A 137 -4.18 19.84 8.36
C LEU A 137 -5.22 20.87 7.91
N GLN A 138 -6.46 20.83 8.44
CA GLN A 138 -7.55 21.71 8.01
C GLN A 138 -7.27 23.22 8.20
N ASN A 139 -6.38 23.56 9.13
CA ASN A 139 -6.01 24.92 9.45
C ASN A 139 -4.80 25.44 8.65
N LYS A 140 -4.20 24.62 7.80
CA LYS A 140 -3.07 25.01 6.95
C LYS A 140 -3.58 25.66 5.65
N PRO A 141 -2.81 26.59 5.06
CA PRO A 141 -3.21 27.27 3.81
C PRO A 141 -3.42 26.33 2.63
N SER A 142 -2.71 25.21 2.61
CA SER A 142 -2.85 24.13 1.63
C SER A 142 -2.42 22.83 2.28
N SER A 143 -3.22 21.78 2.09
CA SER A 143 -2.93 20.45 2.64
C SER A 143 -3.22 19.38 1.60
N ASN A 144 -2.18 18.60 1.28
CA ASN A 144 -2.25 17.51 0.35
C ASN A 144 -2.25 16.18 1.13
N PHE A 145 -3.30 15.40 1.00
CA PHE A 145 -3.53 14.22 1.81
C PHE A 145 -3.79 12.98 0.94
N ILE A 146 -2.95 11.97 1.08
CA ILE A 146 -3.14 10.67 0.43
C ILE A 146 -3.59 9.67 1.50
N PHE A 147 -4.76 9.10 1.29
CA PHE A 147 -5.35 8.12 2.20
C PHE A 147 -5.20 6.70 1.65
N SER A 148 -4.56 5.87 2.46
CA SER A 148 -4.52 4.43 2.28
C SER A 148 -5.90 3.84 2.51
N SER A 149 -6.73 3.82 1.47
CA SER A 149 -8.01 3.14 1.48
C SER A 149 -7.83 1.66 1.06
N SER A 150 -8.91 0.96 0.79
CA SER A 150 -8.88 -0.47 0.51
C SER A 150 -10.06 -0.86 -0.37
N CYS A 151 -9.91 -1.92 -1.16
CA CYS A 151 -11.04 -2.56 -1.86
C CYS A 151 -12.12 -3.08 -0.90
N THR A 152 -11.81 -3.27 0.38
CA THR A 152 -12.78 -3.69 1.40
C THR A 152 -13.92 -2.68 1.60
N VAL A 153 -13.77 -1.42 1.15
CA VAL A 153 -14.85 -0.43 1.16
C VAL A 153 -16.03 -0.81 0.27
N TYR A 154 -15.81 -1.64 -0.75
CA TYR A 154 -16.89 -2.10 -1.63
C TYR A 154 -17.77 -3.16 -0.99
N GLY A 155 -17.35 -3.76 0.15
CA GLY A 155 -18.05 -4.89 0.72
C GLY A 155 -18.06 -6.07 -0.26
N GLN A 156 -19.24 -6.63 -0.50
CA GLN A 156 -19.43 -7.72 -1.46
C GLN A 156 -19.89 -7.15 -2.81
N ALA A 157 -18.94 -6.69 -3.63
CA ALA A 157 -19.23 -6.13 -4.95
C ALA A 157 -19.90 -7.18 -5.86
N GLU A 158 -20.94 -6.76 -6.60
CA GLU A 158 -21.72 -7.63 -7.47
C GLU A 158 -21.11 -7.80 -8.85
N GLU A 159 -20.39 -6.79 -9.33
CA GLU A 159 -19.80 -6.75 -10.66
C GLU A 159 -18.27 -6.73 -10.63
N MET A 160 -17.67 -7.47 -11.56
CA MET A 160 -16.22 -7.53 -11.79
C MET A 160 -15.90 -7.17 -13.23
N PRO A 161 -14.81 -6.41 -13.48
CA PRO A 161 -13.90 -5.76 -12.52
C PRO A 161 -14.58 -4.61 -11.75
N ILE A 162 -14.18 -4.40 -10.48
CA ILE A 162 -14.77 -3.37 -9.61
C ILE A 162 -14.31 -1.99 -10.05
N THR A 163 -15.26 -1.10 -10.36
CA THR A 163 -14.99 0.31 -10.69
C THR A 163 -15.09 1.20 -9.46
N GLU A 164 -14.53 2.44 -9.52
CA GLU A 164 -14.68 3.42 -8.42
C GLU A 164 -16.12 3.89 -8.20
N ASN A 165 -16.98 3.70 -9.20
CA ASN A 165 -18.42 4.00 -9.14
C ASN A 165 -19.27 2.85 -8.59
N ALA A 166 -18.67 1.69 -8.33
CA ALA A 166 -19.39 0.57 -7.74
C ALA A 166 -20.02 0.99 -6.40
N PRO A 167 -21.27 0.55 -6.11
CA PRO A 167 -21.94 0.88 -4.87
C PRO A 167 -21.10 0.44 -3.67
N ILE A 168 -21.03 1.28 -2.64
CA ILE A 168 -20.44 0.94 -1.37
C ILE A 168 -21.48 0.09 -0.60
N GLN A 169 -21.19 -1.20 -0.47
CA GLN A 169 -22.00 -2.14 0.27
C GLN A 169 -21.65 -2.14 1.76
N VAL A 170 -22.44 -2.82 2.58
CA VAL A 170 -22.11 -3.01 4.00
C VAL A 170 -20.73 -3.66 4.12
N ALA A 171 -19.89 -3.06 4.94
CA ALA A 171 -18.54 -3.59 5.17
C ALA A 171 -18.60 -5.00 5.79
N MET A 172 -17.80 -5.91 5.25
CA MET A 172 -17.74 -7.30 5.73
C MET A 172 -16.94 -7.46 7.04
N SER A 173 -16.29 -6.39 7.51
CA SER A 173 -15.50 -6.39 8.74
C SER A 173 -15.40 -4.99 9.35
N PRO A 174 -15.12 -4.88 10.66
CA PRO A 174 -14.82 -3.60 11.30
C PRO A 174 -13.65 -2.87 10.63
N TYR A 175 -12.61 -3.57 10.18
CA TYR A 175 -11.53 -2.97 9.37
C TYR A 175 -12.07 -2.28 8.11
N GLY A 176 -12.85 -3.00 7.30
CA GLY A 176 -13.46 -2.43 6.10
C GLY A 176 -14.34 -1.22 6.42
N ASN A 177 -15.11 -1.29 7.49
CA ASN A 177 -15.96 -0.19 7.96
C ASN A 177 -15.12 1.03 8.38
N THR A 178 -13.98 0.85 9.06
CA THR A 178 -13.09 1.99 9.37
C THR A 178 -12.56 2.70 8.12
N LYS A 179 -12.37 1.97 7.00
CA LYS A 179 -11.98 2.58 5.74
C LYS A 179 -13.14 3.33 5.07
N GLN A 180 -14.37 2.80 5.11
CA GLN A 180 -15.58 3.52 4.66
C GLN A 180 -15.78 4.82 5.44
N ILE A 181 -15.81 4.75 6.77
CA ILE A 181 -15.94 5.92 7.66
C ILE A 181 -14.79 6.92 7.41
N GLY A 182 -13.56 6.44 7.25
CA GLY A 182 -12.40 7.29 6.95
C GLY A 182 -12.57 8.08 5.66
N GLU A 183 -13.06 7.45 4.59
CA GLU A 183 -13.38 8.14 3.33
C GLU A 183 -14.48 9.21 3.50
N GLU A 184 -15.53 8.90 4.27
CA GLU A 184 -16.62 9.85 4.57
C GLU A 184 -16.09 11.06 5.33
N ILE A 185 -15.33 10.85 6.41
CA ILE A 185 -14.71 11.94 7.20
C ILE A 185 -13.85 12.83 6.31
N ILE A 186 -13.00 12.26 5.46
CA ILE A 186 -12.13 13.03 4.56
C ILE A 186 -12.98 13.87 3.59
N ARG A 187 -14.03 13.30 3.00
CA ARG A 187 -14.93 14.02 2.08
C ARG A 187 -15.64 15.17 2.77
N ASP A 188 -16.09 14.99 4.01
CA ASP A 188 -16.78 16.03 4.76
C ASP A 188 -15.84 17.18 5.16
N VAL A 189 -14.64 16.85 5.64
CA VAL A 189 -13.62 17.86 5.99
C VAL A 189 -13.16 18.62 4.75
N ALA A 190 -12.98 17.97 3.60
CA ALA A 190 -12.56 18.59 2.36
C ALA A 190 -13.59 19.60 1.79
N LYS A 191 -14.88 19.47 2.13
CA LYS A 191 -15.94 20.43 1.74
C LYS A 191 -15.82 21.78 2.44
N VAL A 192 -15.24 21.80 3.65
CA VAL A 192 -15.22 22.97 4.53
C VAL A 192 -13.80 23.47 4.85
N SER A 193 -12.78 22.92 4.20
CA SER A 193 -11.38 23.27 4.42
C SER A 193 -10.59 23.37 3.10
N THR A 194 -9.30 23.62 3.19
CA THR A 194 -8.38 23.66 2.05
C THR A 194 -7.73 22.31 1.74
N ILE A 195 -8.14 21.26 2.44
CA ILE A 195 -7.60 19.92 2.23
C ILE A 195 -7.98 19.40 0.84
N LYS A 196 -6.97 18.94 0.10
CA LYS A 196 -7.11 18.17 -1.12
C LYS A 196 -6.68 16.75 -0.81
N ALA A 197 -7.49 15.76 -1.16
CA ALA A 197 -7.22 14.38 -0.84
C ALA A 197 -7.33 13.45 -2.06
N ILE A 198 -6.52 12.40 -2.07
CA ILE A 198 -6.72 11.25 -2.96
C ILE A 198 -6.87 10.00 -2.10
N LEU A 199 -7.95 9.27 -2.36
CA LEU A 199 -8.29 8.01 -1.72
C LEU A 199 -7.85 6.89 -2.65
N LEU A 200 -6.86 6.11 -2.21
CA LEU A 200 -6.31 5.01 -3.00
C LEU A 200 -6.89 3.69 -2.47
N ARG A 201 -7.83 3.10 -3.22
CA ARG A 201 -8.46 1.82 -2.93
C ARG A 201 -7.65 0.72 -3.60
N TYR A 202 -6.72 0.13 -2.89
CA TYR A 202 -5.92 -0.95 -3.45
C TYR A 202 -6.37 -2.33 -2.98
N PHE A 203 -5.98 -3.32 -3.76
CA PHE A 203 -6.35 -4.71 -3.58
C PHE A 203 -5.29 -5.43 -2.72
N ASN A 204 -4.66 -6.48 -3.18
CA ASN A 204 -3.77 -7.30 -2.37
C ASN A 204 -2.29 -6.99 -2.66
N PRO A 205 -1.61 -6.11 -1.89
CA PRO A 205 -0.20 -5.86 -2.11
C PRO A 205 0.64 -7.06 -1.73
N ILE A 206 1.58 -7.43 -2.60
CA ILE A 206 2.51 -8.56 -2.44
C ILE A 206 3.91 -8.18 -2.91
N GLY A 207 4.88 -9.06 -2.69
CA GLY A 207 6.25 -8.84 -3.14
C GLY A 207 7.12 -8.14 -2.10
N ALA A 208 8.29 -7.73 -2.54
CA ALA A 208 9.27 -6.99 -1.76
C ALA A 208 10.11 -6.09 -2.68
N HIS A 209 10.93 -5.21 -2.13
CA HIS A 209 11.86 -4.43 -2.94
C HIS A 209 12.88 -5.37 -3.64
N PRO A 210 13.24 -5.16 -4.91
CA PRO A 210 14.13 -6.04 -5.67
C PRO A 210 15.50 -6.30 -5.02
N SER A 211 15.99 -5.35 -4.19
CA SER A 211 17.22 -5.51 -3.39
C SER A 211 17.07 -6.50 -2.23
N ALA A 212 15.84 -6.88 -1.89
CA ALA A 212 15.50 -7.61 -0.67
C ALA A 212 16.01 -6.92 0.63
N ALA A 213 16.10 -5.57 0.66
CA ALA A 213 16.45 -4.83 1.86
C ALA A 213 15.22 -4.42 2.68
N ILE A 214 14.04 -4.36 2.06
CA ILE A 214 12.74 -4.19 2.70
C ILE A 214 11.70 -5.10 2.04
N GLY A 215 10.70 -5.52 2.82
CA GLY A 215 9.63 -6.41 2.39
C GLY A 215 8.56 -6.53 3.46
N GLU A 216 7.60 -7.42 3.28
CA GLU A 216 6.60 -7.70 4.30
C GLU A 216 7.23 -8.48 5.47
N LEU A 217 7.11 -7.94 6.69
CA LEU A 217 7.67 -8.52 7.91
C LEU A 217 6.53 -8.74 8.94
N PRO A 218 5.76 -9.84 8.82
CA PRO A 218 4.68 -10.11 9.75
C PRO A 218 5.22 -10.46 11.13
N ILE A 219 4.65 -9.86 12.16
CA ILE A 219 4.91 -10.24 13.55
C ILE A 219 4.01 -11.45 13.89
N GLY A 220 4.64 -12.57 14.26
CA GLY A 220 3.93 -13.81 14.57
C GLY A 220 3.47 -14.59 13.33
N VAL A 221 2.22 -15.09 13.35
CA VAL A 221 1.65 -15.86 12.25
C VAL A 221 1.19 -14.93 11.13
N PRO A 222 1.66 -15.09 9.87
CA PRO A 222 1.19 -14.25 8.77
C PRO A 222 -0.32 -14.37 8.56
N GLN A 223 -0.95 -13.24 8.34
CA GLN A 223 -2.37 -13.16 7.99
C GLN A 223 -2.59 -13.13 6.47
N ASN A 224 -1.54 -12.76 5.71
CA ASN A 224 -1.58 -12.67 4.25
C ASN A 224 -1.05 -13.95 3.60
N LEU A 225 -1.57 -14.26 2.39
CA LEU A 225 -1.25 -15.46 1.65
C LEU A 225 0.25 -15.59 1.33
N VAL A 226 0.87 -14.53 0.77
CA VAL A 226 2.24 -14.61 0.25
C VAL A 226 3.29 -14.86 1.34
N PRO A 227 3.30 -14.14 2.48
CA PRO A 227 4.21 -14.49 3.58
C PRO A 227 3.99 -15.89 4.13
N PHE A 228 2.73 -16.38 4.13
CA PHE A 228 2.46 -17.76 4.55
C PHE A 228 3.06 -18.77 3.56
N ILE A 229 2.94 -18.50 2.24
CA ILE A 229 3.56 -19.33 1.16
C ILE A 229 5.06 -19.35 1.33
N THR A 230 5.73 -18.19 1.43
CA THR A 230 7.19 -18.12 1.50
C THR A 230 7.75 -18.77 2.78
N GLN A 231 7.07 -18.64 3.92
CA GLN A 231 7.43 -19.34 5.15
C GLN A 231 7.21 -20.85 5.05
N THR A 232 6.17 -21.30 4.33
CA THR A 232 5.96 -22.73 4.07
C THR A 232 7.07 -23.27 3.16
N GLY A 233 7.44 -22.53 2.12
CA GLY A 233 8.54 -22.89 1.23
C GLY A 233 9.90 -23.00 1.93
N LEU A 234 10.15 -22.20 2.99
CA LEU A 234 11.33 -22.33 3.84
C LEU A 234 11.23 -23.46 4.89
N GLY A 235 10.09 -24.16 4.95
CA GLY A 235 9.87 -25.19 5.97
C GLY A 235 9.59 -24.67 7.39
N LEU A 236 9.37 -23.34 7.54
CA LEU A 236 8.98 -22.75 8.82
C LEU A 236 7.53 -23.11 9.19
N ARG A 237 6.73 -23.51 8.20
CA ARG A 237 5.37 -24.00 8.34
C ARG A 237 5.23 -25.33 7.63
N LYS A 238 4.40 -26.22 8.19
CA LYS A 238 4.22 -27.58 7.69
C LYS A 238 3.55 -27.58 6.31
N GLU A 239 2.48 -26.83 6.16
CA GLU A 239 1.65 -26.79 4.96
C GLU A 239 0.81 -25.51 4.91
N LEU A 240 0.39 -25.09 3.72
CA LEU A 240 -0.56 -24.00 3.49
C LEU A 240 -1.99 -24.55 3.51
N SER A 241 -2.93 -23.83 4.16
CA SER A 241 -4.36 -24.10 4.01
C SER A 241 -4.94 -23.28 2.87
N VAL A 242 -5.51 -23.93 1.86
CA VAL A 242 -6.28 -23.33 0.76
C VAL A 242 -7.75 -23.40 1.12
N TYR A 243 -8.39 -22.25 1.28
CA TYR A 243 -9.76 -22.15 1.78
C TYR A 243 -10.78 -22.23 0.64
N GLY A 244 -11.44 -23.39 0.52
CA GLY A 244 -12.43 -23.69 -0.52
C GLY A 244 -11.79 -24.10 -1.85
N ASN A 245 -12.47 -25.01 -2.55
CA ASN A 245 -12.15 -25.43 -3.91
C ASN A 245 -13.41 -25.58 -4.77
N ASP A 246 -14.48 -24.98 -4.32
CA ASP A 246 -15.83 -25.09 -4.90
C ASP A 246 -16.41 -23.69 -5.28
N TYR A 247 -15.53 -22.66 -5.37
CA TYR A 247 -15.91 -21.38 -5.92
C TYR A 247 -16.18 -21.49 -7.44
N PRO A 248 -17.11 -20.70 -7.99
CA PRO A 248 -17.37 -20.65 -9.44
C PRO A 248 -16.25 -19.89 -10.18
N THR A 249 -15.03 -20.40 -10.08
CA THR A 249 -13.79 -19.89 -10.70
C THR A 249 -13.14 -21.04 -11.49
N PRO A 250 -12.18 -20.77 -12.39
CA PRO A 250 -11.60 -21.81 -13.25
C PRO A 250 -10.99 -23.00 -12.51
N ASP A 251 -10.41 -22.80 -11.33
CA ASP A 251 -9.77 -23.84 -10.51
C ASP A 251 -10.47 -24.12 -9.18
N GLY A 252 -11.61 -23.46 -8.96
CA GLY A 252 -12.41 -23.61 -7.76
C GLY A 252 -11.92 -22.81 -6.56
N THR A 253 -10.80 -22.08 -6.65
CA THR A 253 -10.28 -21.26 -5.54
C THR A 253 -10.61 -19.77 -5.70
N ALA A 254 -10.59 -19.01 -4.60
CA ALA A 254 -10.92 -17.59 -4.63
C ALA A 254 -9.92 -16.78 -5.47
N VAL A 255 -10.43 -15.76 -6.18
CA VAL A 255 -9.65 -14.89 -7.07
C VAL A 255 -9.44 -13.52 -6.42
N ARG A 256 -8.21 -13.02 -6.42
CA ARG A 256 -7.83 -11.69 -5.91
C ARG A 256 -6.90 -10.99 -6.91
N ASP A 257 -6.89 -9.66 -6.84
CA ASP A 257 -5.95 -8.83 -7.59
C ASP A 257 -4.67 -8.63 -6.75
N TYR A 258 -3.59 -9.25 -7.15
CA TYR A 258 -2.30 -9.19 -6.46
C TYR A 258 -1.39 -8.18 -7.14
N ILE A 259 -1.14 -7.06 -6.45
CA ILE A 259 -0.33 -5.95 -6.94
C ILE A 259 1.06 -5.94 -6.30
N HIS A 260 2.11 -5.74 -7.10
CA HIS A 260 3.46 -5.60 -6.56
C HIS A 260 3.59 -4.34 -5.71
N VAL A 261 4.16 -4.46 -4.50
CA VAL A 261 4.24 -3.37 -3.52
C VAL A 261 5.02 -2.16 -4.03
N VAL A 262 6.02 -2.34 -4.91
CA VAL A 262 6.77 -1.22 -5.50
C VAL A 262 5.89 -0.44 -6.49
N ASP A 263 5.08 -1.12 -7.31
CA ASP A 263 4.14 -0.44 -8.20
C ASP A 263 3.09 0.33 -7.41
N LEU A 264 2.60 -0.25 -6.31
CA LEU A 264 1.70 0.44 -5.39
C LEU A 264 2.36 1.65 -4.74
N ALA A 265 3.62 1.56 -4.31
CA ALA A 265 4.38 2.68 -3.75
C ALA A 265 4.53 3.83 -4.75
N LYS A 266 4.87 3.53 -6.01
CA LYS A 266 4.91 4.52 -7.10
C LYS A 266 3.56 5.21 -7.31
N ALA A 267 2.44 4.49 -7.22
CA ALA A 267 1.10 5.08 -7.31
C ALA A 267 0.85 6.15 -6.24
N HIS A 268 1.30 5.92 -4.99
CA HIS A 268 1.18 6.90 -3.91
C HIS A 268 1.99 8.17 -4.19
N VAL A 269 3.19 8.03 -4.73
CA VAL A 269 4.03 9.17 -5.12
C VAL A 269 3.41 9.96 -6.27
N ILE A 270 2.90 9.28 -7.30
CA ILE A 270 2.21 9.92 -8.43
C ILE A 270 0.95 10.65 -7.96
N ALA A 271 0.16 10.04 -7.06
CA ALA A 271 -1.02 10.66 -6.48
C ALA A 271 -0.66 11.92 -5.67
N LEU A 272 0.41 11.87 -4.86
CA LEU A 272 0.90 13.03 -4.13
C LEU A 272 1.35 14.16 -5.07
N LYS A 273 2.16 13.84 -6.09
CA LYS A 273 2.61 14.83 -7.11
C LYS A 273 1.41 15.47 -7.83
N ARG A 274 0.34 14.70 -8.14
CA ARG A 274 -0.90 15.21 -8.71
C ARG A 274 -1.53 16.31 -7.86
N LEU A 275 -1.57 16.14 -6.53
CA LEU A 275 -2.07 17.16 -5.60
C LEU A 275 -1.13 18.37 -5.49
N LEU A 276 0.18 18.13 -5.32
CA LEU A 276 1.19 19.19 -5.22
C LEU A 276 1.24 20.09 -6.46
N GLU A 277 0.98 19.51 -7.64
CA GLU A 277 0.93 20.21 -8.91
C GLU A 277 -0.45 20.80 -9.24
N ASN A 278 -1.43 20.68 -8.32
CA ASN A 278 -2.82 21.15 -8.49
C ASN A 278 -3.51 20.58 -9.74
N LYS A 279 -3.21 19.33 -10.09
CA LYS A 279 -3.82 18.61 -11.23
C LYS A 279 -5.11 17.87 -10.88
N ASN A 280 -5.49 17.86 -9.60
CA ASN A 280 -6.75 17.27 -9.13
C ASN A 280 -7.96 18.01 -9.71
N ALA A 281 -8.96 17.28 -10.19
CA ALA A 281 -10.19 17.83 -10.75
C ALA A 281 -11.23 18.22 -9.68
N SER A 282 -11.08 17.66 -8.45
CA SER A 282 -11.95 17.95 -7.31
C SER A 282 -11.15 17.93 -6.00
N SER A 283 -11.74 18.43 -4.91
CA SER A 283 -11.08 18.39 -3.60
C SER A 283 -10.76 16.98 -3.12
N VAL A 284 -11.56 15.99 -3.52
CA VAL A 284 -11.32 14.57 -3.21
C VAL A 284 -11.46 13.74 -4.47
N GLU A 285 -10.41 13.02 -4.84
CA GLU A 285 -10.43 12.02 -5.92
C GLU A 285 -10.26 10.61 -5.36
N THR A 286 -10.81 9.62 -6.04
CA THR A 286 -10.68 8.21 -5.66
C THR A 286 -10.16 7.41 -6.84
N PHE A 287 -9.22 6.50 -6.60
CA PHE A 287 -8.65 5.61 -7.62
C PHE A 287 -8.53 4.19 -7.09
N ASN A 288 -8.93 3.23 -7.91
CA ASN A 288 -8.63 1.82 -7.69
C ASN A 288 -7.20 1.51 -8.17
N LEU A 289 -6.45 0.80 -7.34
CA LEU A 289 -5.09 0.38 -7.66
C LEU A 289 -4.99 -1.15 -7.60
N GLY A 290 -4.81 -1.73 -8.76
CA GLY A 290 -4.64 -3.16 -8.98
C GLY A 290 -3.92 -3.42 -10.29
N THR A 291 -3.81 -4.67 -10.68
CA THR A 291 -3.30 -5.08 -12.00
C THR A 291 -4.40 -5.04 -13.06
N GLY A 292 -5.66 -5.07 -12.64
CA GLY A 292 -6.83 -5.22 -13.53
C GLY A 292 -7.12 -6.67 -13.89
N THR A 293 -6.32 -7.60 -13.40
CA THR A 293 -6.48 -9.04 -13.58
C THR A 293 -6.48 -9.74 -12.23
N GLY A 294 -7.45 -10.65 -12.04
CA GLY A 294 -7.47 -11.48 -10.85
C GLY A 294 -6.62 -12.73 -11.03
N SER A 295 -5.96 -13.17 -9.96
CA SER A 295 -5.31 -14.48 -9.89
C SER A 295 -5.93 -15.32 -8.78
N SER A 296 -6.08 -16.62 -9.04
CA SER A 296 -6.58 -17.57 -8.05
C SER A 296 -5.51 -17.92 -7.01
N VAL A 297 -5.92 -18.52 -5.90
CA VAL A 297 -4.95 -18.98 -4.88
C VAL A 297 -4.00 -20.04 -5.45
N LEU A 298 -4.49 -20.96 -6.31
CA LEU A 298 -3.65 -21.99 -6.94
C LEU A 298 -2.69 -21.37 -7.98
N GLU A 299 -3.09 -20.32 -8.70
CA GLU A 299 -2.17 -19.60 -9.60
C GLU A 299 -1.05 -18.92 -8.81
N VAL A 300 -1.32 -18.34 -7.63
CA VAL A 300 -0.29 -17.77 -6.76
C VAL A 300 0.67 -18.86 -6.26
N ILE A 301 0.15 -20.03 -5.88
CA ILE A 301 0.98 -21.18 -5.49
C ILE A 301 1.86 -21.61 -6.68
N GLN A 302 1.29 -21.75 -7.86
CA GLN A 302 2.03 -22.13 -9.06
C GLN A 302 3.12 -21.12 -9.41
N ALA A 303 2.84 -19.81 -9.30
CA ALA A 303 3.84 -18.77 -9.49
C ALA A 303 5.00 -18.90 -8.48
N PHE A 304 4.71 -19.19 -7.21
CA PHE A 304 5.75 -19.50 -6.22
C PHE A 304 6.59 -20.71 -6.61
N GLU A 305 5.95 -21.81 -6.98
CA GLU A 305 6.65 -23.04 -7.39
C GLU A 305 7.56 -22.78 -8.60
N ASN A 306 7.10 -22.01 -9.57
CA ASN A 306 7.87 -21.65 -10.76
C ASN A 306 9.13 -20.84 -10.40
N VAL A 307 9.03 -19.85 -9.52
CA VAL A 307 10.16 -18.95 -9.18
C VAL A 307 11.11 -19.54 -8.14
N SER A 308 10.61 -20.41 -7.26
CA SER A 308 11.40 -21.03 -6.18
C SER A 308 12.04 -22.36 -6.60
N GLY A 309 11.48 -23.03 -7.62
CA GLY A 309 11.83 -24.39 -8.01
C GLY A 309 11.40 -25.47 -7.00
N GLN A 310 10.54 -25.10 -6.04
CA GLN A 310 10.11 -25.98 -4.95
C GLN A 310 8.61 -26.28 -5.07
N LYS A 311 8.20 -27.49 -4.68
CA LYS A 311 6.80 -27.84 -4.51
C LYS A 311 6.32 -27.37 -3.14
N LEU A 312 5.18 -26.64 -3.13
CA LEU A 312 4.58 -26.12 -1.92
C LEU A 312 3.60 -27.16 -1.32
N PRO A 313 3.82 -27.66 -0.10
CA PRO A 313 2.82 -28.51 0.55
C PRO A 313 1.61 -27.65 0.93
N TYR A 314 0.42 -28.04 0.44
CA TYR A 314 -0.85 -27.42 0.81
C TYR A 314 -1.95 -28.45 0.96
N LYS A 315 -2.98 -28.07 1.70
CA LYS A 315 -4.24 -28.81 1.79
C LYS A 315 -5.43 -27.90 1.55
N ILE A 316 -6.48 -28.45 0.97
CA ILE A 316 -7.76 -27.79 0.81
C ILE A 316 -8.54 -27.96 2.11
N VAL A 317 -9.13 -26.86 2.60
CA VAL A 317 -9.98 -26.81 3.77
C VAL A 317 -11.30 -26.06 3.43
N ASP A 318 -12.26 -26.07 4.32
CA ASP A 318 -13.54 -25.38 4.13
C ASP A 318 -13.33 -23.87 3.88
N ARG A 319 -14.26 -23.23 3.18
CA ARG A 319 -14.26 -21.78 2.96
C ARG A 319 -14.21 -21.02 4.28
N ARG A 320 -13.51 -19.88 4.27
CA ARG A 320 -13.64 -18.93 5.38
C ARG A 320 -14.97 -18.19 5.28
N GLU A 321 -15.58 -17.95 6.42
CA GLU A 321 -16.76 -17.09 6.50
C GLU A 321 -16.42 -15.67 6.00
N GLY A 322 -17.28 -15.11 5.17
CA GLY A 322 -17.11 -13.79 4.59
C GLY A 322 -16.13 -13.69 3.41
N ASP A 323 -15.52 -14.78 2.97
CA ASP A 323 -14.67 -14.74 1.77
C ASP A 323 -15.54 -14.60 0.50
N VAL A 324 -15.21 -13.60 -0.33
CA VAL A 324 -15.83 -13.38 -1.65
C VAL A 324 -15.20 -14.24 -2.73
N THR A 325 -15.96 -14.64 -3.74
CA THR A 325 -15.49 -15.44 -4.87
C THR A 325 -14.36 -14.77 -5.62
N SER A 326 -14.55 -13.50 -6.00
CA SER A 326 -13.60 -12.72 -6.79
C SER A 326 -13.59 -11.28 -6.34
N ALA A 327 -12.41 -10.65 -6.34
CA ALA A 327 -12.22 -9.22 -6.12
C ALA A 327 -10.99 -8.73 -6.89
N TYR A 328 -11.19 -8.00 -8.00
CA TYR A 328 -10.15 -7.37 -8.79
C TYR A 328 -10.61 -6.05 -9.38
N ALA A 329 -9.64 -5.15 -9.63
CA ALA A 329 -9.88 -3.76 -9.99
C ALA A 329 -10.27 -3.58 -11.46
N ASN A 330 -11.16 -2.61 -11.74
CA ASN A 330 -11.04 -1.85 -12.98
C ASN A 330 -9.98 -0.76 -12.75
N THR A 331 -8.99 -0.70 -13.63
CA THR A 331 -7.83 0.21 -13.50
C THR A 331 -7.85 1.35 -14.52
N ASP A 332 -8.88 1.47 -15.34
CA ASP A 332 -8.96 2.46 -16.44
C ASP A 332 -8.76 3.90 -15.93
N LYS A 333 -9.36 4.25 -14.80
CA LYS A 333 -9.22 5.58 -14.22
C LYS A 333 -7.82 5.85 -13.71
N ALA A 334 -7.19 4.88 -13.06
CA ALA A 334 -5.80 4.99 -12.61
C ALA A 334 -4.86 5.14 -13.82
N ASN A 335 -5.09 4.38 -14.88
CA ASN A 335 -4.28 4.43 -16.10
C ASN A 335 -4.41 5.76 -16.84
N THR A 336 -5.65 6.27 -17.02
CA THR A 336 -5.93 7.43 -17.89
C THR A 336 -5.88 8.77 -17.16
N VAL A 337 -6.35 8.83 -15.90
CA VAL A 337 -6.48 10.08 -15.13
C VAL A 337 -5.33 10.28 -14.16
N LEU A 338 -4.94 9.23 -13.42
CA LEU A 338 -3.80 9.29 -12.52
C LEU A 338 -2.47 9.19 -13.29
N GLY A 339 -2.48 8.53 -14.46
CA GLY A 339 -1.30 8.29 -15.28
C GLY A 339 -0.39 7.19 -14.70
N TRP A 340 -0.99 6.23 -13.99
CA TRP A 340 -0.28 5.13 -13.36
C TRP A 340 -0.84 3.77 -13.83
N LYS A 341 0.05 2.81 -13.99
CA LYS A 341 -0.27 1.41 -14.30
C LYS A 341 0.64 0.48 -13.52
N ALA A 342 0.11 -0.65 -13.06
CA ALA A 342 0.93 -1.74 -12.53
C ALA A 342 1.74 -2.35 -13.68
N GLU A 343 3.05 -2.52 -13.45
CA GLU A 343 4.00 -3.00 -14.48
C GLU A 343 4.52 -4.40 -14.18
N SER A 344 4.58 -4.77 -12.90
CA SER A 344 5.16 -6.04 -12.44
C SER A 344 4.18 -7.19 -12.58
N THR A 345 4.69 -8.35 -12.99
CA THR A 345 3.95 -9.62 -13.07
C THR A 345 3.79 -10.28 -11.70
N LEU A 346 2.91 -11.28 -11.62
CA LEU A 346 2.74 -12.10 -10.41
C LEU A 346 4.03 -12.84 -10.06
N GLU A 347 4.74 -13.38 -11.07
CA GLU A 347 6.00 -14.10 -10.90
C GLU A 347 7.10 -13.18 -10.35
N GLU A 348 7.22 -11.96 -10.87
CA GLU A 348 8.18 -10.98 -10.34
C GLU A 348 7.89 -10.62 -8.89
N ALA A 349 6.61 -10.44 -8.54
CA ALA A 349 6.21 -10.20 -7.16
C ALA A 349 6.54 -11.40 -6.25
N MET A 350 6.26 -12.62 -6.69
CA MET A 350 6.58 -13.83 -5.93
C MET A 350 8.09 -14.05 -5.80
N ALA A 351 8.86 -13.79 -6.86
CA ALA A 351 10.33 -13.88 -6.82
C ALA A 351 10.94 -12.90 -5.82
N SER A 352 10.44 -11.66 -5.79
CA SER A 352 10.91 -10.64 -4.84
C SER A 352 10.56 -11.00 -3.39
N ALA A 353 9.34 -11.49 -3.14
CA ALA A 353 8.90 -11.97 -1.82
C ALA A 353 9.74 -13.15 -1.34
N TRP A 354 10.01 -14.11 -2.23
CA TRP A 354 10.84 -15.26 -1.92
C TRP A 354 12.28 -14.87 -1.55
N LYS A 355 12.90 -14.01 -2.34
CA LYS A 355 14.23 -13.48 -2.08
C LYS A 355 14.31 -12.73 -0.75
N TRP A 356 13.28 -11.95 -0.41
CA TRP A 356 13.17 -11.28 0.87
C TRP A 356 13.11 -12.26 2.04
N GLU A 357 12.19 -13.23 1.99
CA GLU A 357 12.03 -14.22 3.06
C GLU A 357 13.32 -15.02 3.30
N GLN A 358 14.03 -15.42 2.23
CA GLN A 358 15.33 -16.09 2.33
C GLN A 358 16.35 -15.20 3.06
N LYS A 359 16.41 -13.90 2.71
CA LYS A 359 17.39 -12.97 3.27
C LYS A 359 17.18 -12.70 4.75
N ILE A 360 15.94 -12.57 5.21
CA ILE A 360 15.67 -12.28 6.63
C ILE A 360 15.80 -13.51 7.54
N ARG A 361 16.02 -14.69 6.97
CA ARG A 361 16.21 -15.95 7.69
C ARG A 361 17.64 -16.50 7.56
N SER A 362 18.47 -15.91 6.71
CA SER A 362 19.91 -16.18 6.64
C SER A 362 20.65 -15.35 7.69
#